data_066123a23e5f97d367be55b049d3f160
#
_entry.id   066123a23e5f97d367be55b049d3f160
#
_cell.length_a   1.000
_cell.length_b   1.000
_cell.length_c   1.000
_cell.angle_alpha   90.00
_cell.angle_beta   90.00
_cell.angle_gamma   90.00
#
_symmetry.space_group_name_H-M   'P 1'
#
loop_
_entity.id
_entity.type
_entity.pdbx_description
1 polymer ?
#
loop_
_entity_poly.entity_id
_entity_poly.type
_entity_poly.pdbx_seq_one_letter_code
_entity_poly.pdbx_strand_id
1 'polypeptide(L)'
;MRDYWLNKLFYDLTRSSLGAAYKAERDPVLDRYPLKPEVRRALVEDDLAFIARAGLANPYLLRYYFQLLGYDDEAVMAKLHAAATPPEGA
;
A
#
# COMPACT_ATOMS: atom_id res chain seq x y z
N MET A 1 2.77 -8.27 -12.63
CA MET A 1 3.70 -9.02 -11.77
C MET A 1 3.76 -8.38 -10.39
N ARG A 2 3.67 -9.18 -9.36
CA ARG A 2 3.68 -8.64 -8.00
C ARG A 2 5.10 -8.33 -7.55
N ASP A 3 5.22 -7.28 -6.74
CA ASP A 3 6.49 -6.86 -6.19
C ASP A 3 6.76 -7.62 -4.90
N TYR A 4 7.80 -8.44 -4.88
CA TYR A 4 8.13 -9.27 -3.71
C TYR A 4 8.33 -8.42 -2.45
N TRP A 5 9.14 -7.35 -2.56
CA TRP A 5 9.50 -6.56 -1.38
C TRP A 5 8.32 -5.74 -0.87
N LEU A 6 7.45 -5.28 -1.75
CA LEU A 6 6.23 -4.59 -1.33
C LEU A 6 5.32 -5.55 -0.54
N ASN A 7 5.14 -6.77 -1.05
CA ASN A 7 4.32 -7.77 -0.36
C ASN A 7 4.95 -8.20 0.96
N LYS A 8 6.28 -8.31 1.00
CA LYS A 8 7.02 -8.63 2.22
C LYS A 8 6.80 -7.53 3.26
N LEU A 9 6.89 -6.26 2.85
CA LEU A 9 6.62 -5.14 3.74
C LEU A 9 5.20 -5.22 4.29
N PHE A 10 4.21 -5.40 3.42
CA PHE A 10 2.82 -5.47 3.85
C PHE A 10 2.59 -6.63 4.81
N TYR A 11 3.18 -7.79 4.54
CA TYR A 11 3.08 -8.94 5.42
C TYR A 11 3.69 -8.64 6.80
N ASP A 12 4.87 -8.03 6.80
CA ASP A 12 5.54 -7.70 8.06
C ASP A 12 4.77 -6.65 8.86
N LEU A 13 4.07 -5.74 8.18
CA LEU A 13 3.23 -4.74 8.85
C LEU A 13 2.03 -5.35 9.56
N THR A 14 1.67 -6.61 9.27
CA THR A 14 0.61 -7.29 10.00
C THR A 14 1.02 -7.54 11.45
N ARG A 15 2.30 -7.47 11.75
CA ARG A 15 2.80 -7.58 13.12
C ARG A 15 2.67 -6.23 13.79
N SER A 16 2.06 -6.21 14.97
CA SER A 16 1.67 -4.97 15.64
C SER A 16 2.82 -4.01 15.90
N SER A 17 4.00 -4.53 16.27
CA SER A 17 5.15 -3.67 16.59
C SER A 17 5.64 -2.90 15.37
N LEU A 18 5.78 -3.57 14.22
CA LEU A 18 6.24 -2.91 13.01
C LEU A 18 5.15 -2.00 12.43
N GLY A 19 3.90 -2.42 12.49
CA GLY A 19 2.78 -1.59 12.07
C GLY A 19 2.70 -0.28 12.83
N ALA A 20 2.89 -0.34 14.16
CA ALA A 20 2.90 0.86 14.99
C ALA A 20 4.08 1.77 14.63
N ALA A 21 5.25 1.21 14.42
CA ALA A 21 6.43 1.98 14.01
C ALA A 21 6.21 2.68 12.67
N TYR A 22 5.60 2.00 11.72
CA TYR A 22 5.29 2.55 10.41
C TYR A 22 4.32 3.72 10.50
N LYS A 23 3.29 3.59 11.32
CA LYS A 23 2.31 4.67 11.51
C LYS A 23 2.95 5.89 12.17
N ALA A 24 3.89 5.67 13.07
CA ALA A 24 4.58 6.76 13.72
C ALA A 24 5.54 7.47 12.76
N GLU A 25 6.33 6.69 12.00
CA GLU A 25 7.30 7.25 11.06
C GLU A 25 7.59 6.20 9.97
N ARG A 26 7.24 6.52 8.72
CA ARG A 26 7.33 5.57 7.62
C ARG A 26 8.75 5.36 7.10
N ASP A 27 9.52 6.44 6.97
CA ASP A 27 10.81 6.38 6.29
C ASP A 27 11.78 5.37 6.89
N PRO A 28 11.97 5.29 8.21
CA PRO A 28 12.88 4.29 8.78
C PRO A 28 12.45 2.85 8.49
N VAL A 29 11.14 2.60 8.43
CA VAL A 29 10.61 1.28 8.10
C VAL A 29 10.84 0.98 6.62
N LEU A 30 10.53 1.93 5.74
CA LEU A 30 10.73 1.76 4.31
C LEU A 30 12.19 1.54 3.95
N ASP A 31 13.11 2.14 4.70
CA ASP A 31 14.55 1.98 4.48
C ASP A 31 15.04 0.55 4.67
N ARG A 32 14.25 -0.29 5.34
CA ARG A 32 14.59 -1.70 5.56
C ARG A 32 14.34 -2.58 4.35
N TYR A 33 13.66 -2.06 3.33
CA TYR A 33 13.23 -2.84 2.16
C TYR A 33 13.78 -2.21 0.88
N PRO A 34 14.32 -3.03 -0.04
CA PRO A 34 14.85 -2.51 -1.30
C PRO A 34 13.69 -2.26 -2.29
N LEU A 35 12.85 -1.31 -1.96
CA LEU A 35 11.70 -0.95 -2.78
C LEU A 35 12.14 -0.14 -4.00
N LYS A 36 11.44 -0.32 -5.12
CA LYS A 36 11.65 0.52 -6.29
C LYS A 36 11.28 1.95 -5.97
N PRO A 37 11.97 2.95 -6.55
CA PRO A 37 11.70 4.36 -6.24
C PRO A 37 10.23 4.75 -6.44
N GLU A 38 9.60 4.29 -7.51
CA GLU A 38 8.19 4.62 -7.78
C GLU A 38 7.24 3.97 -6.77
N VAL A 39 7.60 2.80 -6.26
CA VAL A 39 6.80 2.12 -5.23
C VAL A 39 6.93 2.86 -3.91
N ARG A 40 8.16 3.22 -3.53
CA ARG A 40 8.39 3.99 -2.30
C ARG A 40 7.66 5.32 -2.34
N ARG A 41 7.73 6.02 -3.47
CA ARG A 41 7.01 7.28 -3.66
C ARG A 41 5.52 7.10 -3.43
N ALA A 42 4.94 6.04 -4.02
CA ALA A 42 3.51 5.78 -3.88
C ALA A 42 3.11 5.55 -2.43
N LEU A 43 3.96 4.86 -1.66
CA LEU A 43 3.68 4.62 -0.25
C LEU A 43 3.76 5.90 0.58
N VAL A 44 4.76 6.74 0.30
CA VAL A 44 4.95 8.01 1.02
C VAL A 44 3.81 8.98 0.72
N GLU A 45 3.36 9.02 -0.53
CA GLU A 45 2.31 9.96 -0.97
C GLU A 45 0.90 9.38 -0.85
N ASP A 46 0.77 8.17 -0.33
CA ASP A 46 -0.52 7.46 -0.25
C ASP A 46 -1.19 7.32 -1.61
N ASP A 47 -0.39 7.09 -2.65
CA ASP A 47 -0.90 6.83 -3.99
C ASP A 47 -1.32 5.38 -4.12
N LEU A 48 -2.38 5.03 -3.39
CA LEU A 48 -2.87 3.66 -3.30
C LEU A 48 -3.48 3.21 -4.62
N ALA A 49 -3.98 4.14 -5.41
CA ALA A 49 -4.51 3.83 -6.74
C ALA A 49 -3.40 3.29 -7.66
N PHE A 50 -2.19 3.86 -7.58
CA PHE A 50 -1.06 3.36 -8.34
C PHE A 50 -0.75 1.90 -7.97
N ILE A 51 -0.67 1.62 -6.67
CA ILE A 51 -0.33 0.28 -6.18
C ILE A 51 -1.38 -0.74 -6.61
N ALA A 52 -2.66 -0.39 -6.47
CA ALA A 52 -3.75 -1.29 -6.85
C ALA A 52 -3.80 -1.50 -8.36
N ARG A 53 -3.67 -0.43 -9.14
CA ARG A 53 -3.74 -0.50 -10.60
C ARG A 53 -2.59 -1.27 -11.20
N ALA A 54 -1.40 -1.13 -10.63
CA ALA A 54 -0.22 -1.83 -11.12
C ALA A 54 -0.21 -3.31 -10.76
N GLY A 55 -1.10 -3.76 -9.88
CA GLY A 55 -1.18 -5.16 -9.47
C GLY A 55 0.04 -5.64 -8.70
N LEU A 56 0.72 -4.74 -8.02
CA LEU A 56 1.99 -5.05 -7.34
C LEU A 56 1.79 -5.82 -6.05
N ALA A 57 0.65 -5.67 -5.38
CA ALA A 57 0.41 -6.25 -4.07
C ALA A 57 -0.69 -7.30 -4.11
N ASN A 58 -0.57 -8.30 -3.23
CA ASN A 58 -1.64 -9.24 -2.98
C ASN A 58 -2.86 -8.47 -2.46
N PRO A 59 -4.07 -8.72 -3.02
CA PRO A 59 -5.26 -7.95 -2.61
C PRO A 59 -5.57 -8.01 -1.12
N TYR A 60 -5.32 -9.14 -0.47
CA TYR A 60 -5.58 -9.26 0.97
C TYR A 60 -4.59 -8.42 1.77
N LEU A 61 -3.33 -8.42 1.37
CA LEU A 61 -2.31 -7.62 2.03
C LEU A 61 -2.54 -6.13 1.79
N LEU A 62 -2.96 -5.76 0.61
CA LEU A 62 -3.28 -4.38 0.27
C LEU A 62 -4.44 -3.87 1.12
N ARG A 63 -5.48 -4.68 1.29
CA ARG A 63 -6.62 -4.35 2.13
C ARG A 63 -6.17 -4.17 3.59
N TYR A 64 -5.31 -5.05 4.07
CA TYR A 64 -4.78 -4.94 5.42
C TYR A 64 -3.99 -3.64 5.59
N TYR A 65 -3.20 -3.28 4.60
CA TYR A 65 -2.43 -2.04 4.61
C TYR A 65 -3.35 -0.83 4.71
N PHE A 66 -4.44 -0.82 3.94
CA PHE A 66 -5.42 0.26 4.02
C PHE A 66 -6.01 0.38 5.42
N GLN A 67 -6.37 -0.74 6.02
CA GLN A 67 -6.92 -0.76 7.38
C GLN A 67 -5.90 -0.26 8.40
N LEU A 68 -4.64 -0.62 8.23
CA LEU A 68 -3.56 -0.14 9.09
C LEU A 68 -3.47 1.38 9.07
N LEU A 69 -3.66 1.98 7.89
CA LEU A 69 -3.62 3.44 7.75
C LEU A 69 -4.88 4.14 8.28
N GLY A 70 -5.88 3.37 8.70
CA GLY A 70 -7.10 3.94 9.27
C GLY A 70 -8.28 4.05 8.31
N TYR A 71 -8.18 3.48 7.12
CA TYR A 71 -9.31 3.44 6.19
C TYR A 71 -10.25 2.30 6.59
N ASP A 72 -11.55 2.57 6.63
CA ASP A 72 -12.55 1.52 6.85
C ASP A 72 -12.83 0.80 5.52
N ASP A 73 -13.66 -0.24 5.58
CA ASP A 73 -13.97 -1.05 4.40
C ASP A 73 -14.60 -0.23 3.28
N GLU A 74 -15.46 0.72 3.63
CA GLU A 74 -16.09 1.58 2.64
C GLU A 74 -15.06 2.45 1.93
N ALA A 75 -14.14 3.05 2.68
CA ALA A 75 -13.08 3.88 2.12
C ALA A 75 -12.13 3.04 1.26
N VAL A 76 -11.81 1.82 1.69
CA VAL A 76 -10.98 0.91 0.91
C VAL A 76 -11.64 0.57 -0.42
N MET A 77 -12.92 0.22 -0.38
CA MET A 77 -13.66 -0.11 -1.60
C MET A 77 -13.74 1.09 -2.54
N ALA A 78 -13.96 2.29 -2.01
CA ALA A 78 -14.00 3.49 -2.83
C ALA A 78 -12.67 3.72 -3.56
N LYS A 79 -11.54 3.55 -2.85
CA LYS A 79 -10.23 3.73 -3.46
C LYS A 79 -9.92 2.66 -4.52
N LEU A 80 -10.27 1.41 -4.24
CA LEU A 80 -10.07 0.33 -5.19
C LEU A 80 -10.95 0.49 -6.42
N HIS A 81 -12.19 0.94 -6.23
CA HIS A 81 -13.11 1.19 -7.33
C HIS A 81 -12.60 2.33 -8.22
N ALA A 82 -12.10 3.40 -7.61
CA ALA A 82 -11.52 4.50 -8.36
C ALA A 82 -10.31 4.05 -9.18
N ALA A 83 -9.48 3.16 -8.60
CA ALA A 83 -8.31 2.63 -9.31
C ALA A 83 -8.70 1.72 -10.48
N ALA A 84 -9.83 1.00 -10.37
CA ALA A 84 -10.31 0.10 -11.42
C ALA A 84 -11.01 0.86 -12.55
N THR A 85 -11.49 2.07 -12.28
CA THR A 85 -12.20 2.89 -13.28
C THR A 85 -11.20 3.69 -14.08
N PRO A 86 -11.22 3.60 -15.44
CA PRO A 86 -10.31 4.40 -16.25
C PRO A 86 -10.51 5.89 -16.00
N PRO A 87 -9.46 6.71 -16.14
CA PRO A 87 -9.61 8.16 -16.05
C PRO A 87 -10.63 8.66 -17.05
N GLU A 88 -11.32 9.71 -16.67
CA GLU A 88 -12.31 10.33 -17.55
C GLU A 88 -11.66 10.79 -18.85
N GLY A 89 -12.25 10.40 -19.96
CA GLY A 89 -11.72 10.74 -21.26
C GLY A 89 -10.63 9.80 -21.77
N ALA A 90 -10.31 8.77 -21.01
CA ALA A 90 -9.31 7.79 -21.43
C ALA A 90 -9.92 6.77 -22.40
#